data_6000955a54b979aa7035ea322754598d
#
_entry.id   6000955a54b979aa7035ea322754598d
#
_cell.length_a   1.000
_cell.length_b   1.000
_cell.length_c   1.000
_cell.angle_alpha   90.00
_cell.angle_beta   90.00
_cell.angle_gamma   90.00
#
_symmetry.space_group_name_H-M   'P 1'
#
loop_
_entity.id
_entity.type
_entity.pdbx_description
1 polymer ?
#
loop_
_entity_poly.entity_id
_entity_poly.type
_entity_poly.pdbx_seq_one_letter_code
_entity_poly.pdbx_strand_id
1 'polypeptide(L)'
;LPVCPASFGFHGNVSGLFDYFKGDARKVARSLWLGTLIALLIYALWQFAVQGNLPRSEFGPVIAAQDNVAALLDALAGVAGSGLVRVLSFFSYMAIASSFLGVTLGLLDYLSDLFGFDSSRAGRSKAAALTFLPPLAACLLFPTGFVLAISYVGFAATVWTAFVPTLLLHACRKKFGAGKGYHVYGGLWLMVWVFLFGVLNVLAQILSRADVLPVFRG
;
A
#
# COMPACT_ATOMS: atom_id res chain seq x y z
N LEU A 1 -0.50 12.01 -4.91
CA LEU A 1 -0.18 11.01 -5.95
C LEU A 1 0.87 9.98 -5.49
N PRO A 2 2.02 10.33 -4.90
CA PRO A 2 3.09 9.37 -4.57
C PRO A 2 2.67 8.24 -3.61
N VAL A 3 1.71 8.48 -2.73
CA VAL A 3 1.23 7.52 -1.72
C VAL A 3 0.19 6.54 -2.29
N CYS A 4 -0.50 6.91 -3.38
CA CYS A 4 -1.56 6.07 -3.96
C CYS A 4 -1.11 4.63 -4.33
N PRO A 5 0.06 4.39 -4.96
CA PRO A 5 0.52 3.04 -5.24
C PRO A 5 0.75 2.19 -3.97
N ALA A 6 1.22 2.82 -2.89
CA ALA A 6 1.41 2.14 -1.60
C ALA A 6 0.07 1.76 -0.95
N SER A 7 -0.96 2.61 -1.08
CA SER A 7 -2.30 2.35 -0.52
C SER A 7 -3.02 1.14 -1.13
N PHE A 8 -2.59 0.72 -2.33
CA PHE A 8 -3.11 -0.47 -3.02
C PHE A 8 -2.02 -1.55 -3.18
N GLY A 9 -1.08 -1.62 -2.25
CA GLY A 9 0.12 -2.45 -2.30
C GLY A 9 -0.08 -3.94 -1.98
N PHE A 10 -1.10 -4.61 -2.53
CA PHE A 10 -1.38 -6.03 -2.30
C PHE A 10 -0.59 -7.01 -3.20
N HIS A 11 0.27 -6.51 -4.06
CA HIS A 11 0.93 -7.31 -5.13
C HIS A 11 1.77 -8.47 -4.60
N GLY A 12 2.38 -8.33 -3.41
CA GLY A 12 3.15 -9.39 -2.77
C GLY A 12 2.32 -10.63 -2.39
N ASN A 13 1.00 -10.45 -2.20
CA ASN A 13 0.12 -11.53 -1.76
C ASN A 13 -0.59 -12.24 -2.93
N VAL A 14 -0.35 -11.83 -4.19
CA VAL A 14 -1.03 -12.40 -5.36
C VAL A 14 -0.65 -13.86 -5.59
N SER A 15 0.61 -14.23 -5.38
CA SER A 15 1.08 -15.63 -5.47
C SER A 15 0.40 -16.51 -4.44
N GLY A 16 0.38 -16.09 -3.17
CA GLY A 16 -0.30 -16.84 -2.10
C GLY A 16 -1.80 -16.99 -2.36
N LEU A 17 -2.44 -15.95 -2.92
CA LEU A 17 -3.86 -16.02 -3.31
C LEU A 17 -4.09 -17.00 -4.47
N PHE A 18 -3.15 -17.06 -5.41
CA PHE A 18 -3.20 -18.01 -6.53
C PHE A 18 -3.09 -19.46 -6.04
N ASP A 19 -2.20 -19.72 -5.09
CA ASP A 19 -2.06 -21.04 -4.47
C ASP A 19 -3.28 -21.41 -3.64
N TYR A 20 -3.84 -20.48 -2.88
CA TYR A 20 -5.08 -20.67 -2.10
C TYR A 20 -6.25 -21.09 -2.99
N PHE A 21 -6.40 -20.46 -4.16
CA PHE A 21 -7.42 -20.82 -5.14
C PHE A 21 -7.03 -21.96 -6.10
N LYS A 22 -5.94 -22.67 -5.80
CA LYS A 22 -5.46 -23.83 -6.59
C LYS A 22 -5.29 -23.51 -8.08
N GLY A 23 -4.76 -22.34 -8.39
CA GLY A 23 -4.52 -21.91 -9.77
C GLY A 23 -5.74 -21.35 -10.52
N ASP A 24 -6.89 -21.16 -9.87
CA ASP A 24 -8.07 -20.57 -10.52
C ASP A 24 -7.90 -19.04 -10.67
N ALA A 25 -7.34 -18.63 -11.80
CA ALA A 25 -7.08 -17.23 -12.12
C ALA A 25 -8.35 -16.34 -12.11
N ARG A 26 -9.53 -16.90 -12.41
CA ARG A 26 -10.78 -16.12 -12.39
C ARG A 26 -11.19 -15.76 -10.96
N LYS A 27 -11.06 -16.71 -10.02
CA LYS A 27 -11.32 -16.44 -8.60
C LYS A 27 -10.32 -15.45 -8.03
N VAL A 28 -9.05 -15.60 -8.35
CA VAL A 28 -8.00 -14.64 -7.98
C VAL A 28 -8.36 -13.24 -8.48
N ALA A 29 -8.62 -13.09 -9.77
CA ALA A 29 -8.97 -11.80 -10.36
C ALA A 29 -10.21 -11.17 -9.72
N ARG A 30 -11.27 -11.97 -9.48
CA ARG A 30 -12.49 -11.49 -8.81
C ARG A 30 -12.20 -11.02 -7.39
N SER A 31 -11.42 -11.78 -6.62
CA SER A 31 -11.04 -11.42 -5.25
C SER A 31 -10.23 -10.13 -5.22
N LEU A 32 -9.26 -9.97 -6.10
CA LEU A 32 -8.46 -8.76 -6.22
C LEU A 32 -9.32 -7.55 -6.60
N TRP A 33 -10.21 -7.71 -7.58
CA TRP A 33 -11.08 -6.63 -8.03
C TRP A 33 -12.05 -6.18 -6.95
N LEU A 34 -12.73 -7.13 -6.28
CA LEU A 34 -13.65 -6.83 -5.18
C LEU A 34 -12.92 -6.22 -3.98
N GLY A 35 -11.77 -6.77 -3.60
CA GLY A 35 -10.96 -6.23 -2.50
C GLY A 35 -10.50 -4.80 -2.78
N THR A 36 -10.04 -4.51 -4.00
CA THR A 36 -9.64 -3.16 -4.41
C THR A 36 -10.81 -2.19 -4.42
N LEU A 37 -12.00 -2.62 -4.88
CA LEU A 37 -13.21 -1.79 -4.88
C LEU A 37 -13.66 -1.47 -3.45
N ILE A 38 -13.66 -2.47 -2.56
CA ILE A 38 -13.99 -2.25 -1.14
C ILE A 38 -13.00 -1.27 -0.49
N ALA A 39 -11.71 -1.45 -0.72
CA ALA A 39 -10.69 -0.52 -0.22
C ALA A 39 -10.91 0.91 -0.74
N LEU A 40 -11.19 1.06 -2.03
CA LEU A 40 -11.49 2.38 -2.63
C LEU A 40 -12.71 3.05 -1.99
N LEU A 41 -13.79 2.30 -1.76
CA LEU A 41 -14.98 2.82 -1.10
C LEU A 41 -14.69 3.26 0.34
N ILE A 42 -13.92 2.46 1.09
CA ILE A 42 -13.49 2.80 2.44
C ILE A 42 -12.62 4.06 2.44
N TYR A 43 -11.67 4.19 1.52
CA TYR A 43 -10.85 5.39 1.39
C TYR A 43 -11.67 6.63 1.04
N ALA A 44 -12.66 6.49 0.15
CA ALA A 44 -13.58 7.58 -0.17
C ALA A 44 -14.39 8.02 1.06
N LEU A 45 -14.97 7.07 1.80
CA LEU A 45 -15.70 7.36 3.04
C LEU A 45 -14.81 8.02 4.09
N TRP A 46 -13.57 7.57 4.27
CA TRP A 46 -12.60 8.20 5.15
C TRP A 46 -12.32 9.65 4.75
N GLN A 47 -12.06 9.89 3.46
CA GLN A 47 -11.83 11.25 2.96
C GLN A 47 -13.04 12.15 3.18
N PHE A 48 -14.26 11.67 2.94
CA PHE A 48 -15.49 12.41 3.24
C PHE A 48 -15.64 12.72 4.72
N ALA A 49 -15.36 11.74 5.59
CA ALA A 49 -15.46 11.91 7.03
C ALA A 49 -14.45 12.95 7.56
N VAL A 50 -13.20 12.89 7.09
CA VAL A 50 -12.15 13.80 7.53
C VAL A 50 -12.33 15.19 6.92
N GLN A 51 -12.37 15.30 5.60
CA GLN A 51 -12.43 16.61 4.91
C GLN A 51 -13.78 17.29 5.05
N GLY A 52 -14.86 16.53 5.29
CA GLY A 52 -16.18 17.08 5.54
C GLY A 52 -16.36 17.70 6.94
N ASN A 53 -15.52 17.30 7.90
CA ASN A 53 -15.61 17.77 9.29
C ASN A 53 -14.44 18.67 9.71
N LEU A 54 -13.27 18.57 9.06
CA LEU A 54 -12.09 19.33 9.42
C LEU A 54 -11.83 20.44 8.38
N PRO A 55 -11.95 21.72 8.76
CA PRO A 55 -11.60 22.84 7.88
C PRO A 55 -10.11 22.79 7.50
N ARG A 56 -9.79 23.29 6.31
CA ARG A 56 -8.42 23.28 5.79
C ARG A 56 -7.40 23.98 6.70
N SER A 57 -7.85 25.02 7.41
CA SER A 57 -7.03 25.76 8.40
C SER A 57 -6.57 24.91 9.59
N GLU A 58 -7.34 23.88 9.95
CA GLU A 58 -7.04 23.02 11.09
C GLU A 58 -6.05 21.90 10.78
N PHE A 59 -5.61 21.77 9.52
CA PHE A 59 -4.57 20.81 9.15
C PHE A 59 -3.15 21.26 9.53
N GLY A 60 -2.93 22.55 9.86
CA GLY A 60 -1.63 23.06 10.28
C GLY A 60 -1.00 22.27 11.44
N PRO A 61 -1.70 22.06 12.57
CA PRO A 61 -1.21 21.26 13.69
C PRO A 61 -0.92 19.79 13.32
N VAL A 62 -1.73 19.19 12.43
CA VAL A 62 -1.54 17.82 11.96
C VAL A 62 -0.26 17.70 11.14
N ILE A 63 -0.01 18.66 10.25
CA ILE A 63 1.22 18.73 9.45
C ILE A 63 2.44 18.92 10.36
N ALA A 64 2.34 19.83 11.35
CA ALA A 64 3.41 20.06 12.34
C ALA A 64 3.73 18.81 13.18
N ALA A 65 2.73 17.96 13.43
CA ALA A 65 2.88 16.66 14.09
C ALA A 65 3.35 15.54 13.12
N GLN A 66 3.86 15.88 11.95
CA GLN A 66 4.35 14.96 10.92
C GLN A 66 3.28 13.97 10.42
N ASP A 67 2.09 14.47 10.14
CA ASP A 67 0.94 13.70 9.62
C ASP A 67 0.55 12.50 10.49
N ASN A 68 0.69 12.63 11.80
CA ASN A 68 0.34 11.59 12.75
C ASN A 68 -1.19 11.43 12.80
N VAL A 69 -1.66 10.19 12.66
CA VAL A 69 -3.10 9.84 12.73
C VAL A 69 -3.71 10.27 14.07
N ALA A 70 -2.96 10.19 15.18
CA ALA A 70 -3.43 10.64 16.49
C ALA A 70 -3.71 12.15 16.49
N ALA A 71 -2.80 12.97 15.95
CA ALA A 71 -2.99 14.41 15.83
C ALA A 71 -4.21 14.77 14.94
N LEU A 72 -4.45 14.00 13.88
CA LEU A 72 -5.64 14.15 13.04
C LEU A 72 -6.93 13.86 13.83
N LEU A 73 -6.93 12.79 14.62
CA LEU A 73 -8.07 12.41 15.44
C LEU A 73 -8.33 13.43 16.56
N ASP A 74 -7.27 13.98 17.17
CA ASP A 74 -7.37 15.05 18.16
C ASP A 74 -7.94 16.33 17.55
N ALA A 75 -7.50 16.72 16.36
CA ALA A 75 -8.06 17.85 15.63
C ALA A 75 -9.55 17.64 15.30
N LEU A 76 -9.94 16.45 14.89
CA LEU A 76 -11.34 16.08 14.65
C LEU A 76 -12.16 16.07 15.93
N ALA A 77 -11.58 15.74 17.09
CA ALA A 77 -12.28 15.71 18.37
C ALA A 77 -12.80 17.11 18.79
N GLY A 78 -12.11 18.17 18.37
CA GLY A 78 -12.52 19.55 18.62
C GLY A 78 -13.73 20.01 17.79
N VAL A 79 -14.00 19.37 16.67
CA VAL A 79 -15.00 19.80 15.68
C VAL A 79 -16.12 18.78 15.52
N ALA A 80 -15.81 17.50 15.55
CA ALA A 80 -16.76 16.40 15.37
C ALA A 80 -17.23 15.82 16.71
N GLY A 81 -18.44 15.30 16.75
CA GLY A 81 -18.95 14.64 17.96
C GLY A 81 -18.12 13.44 18.39
N SER A 82 -18.03 13.20 19.70
CA SER A 82 -17.22 12.12 20.31
C SER A 82 -17.52 10.71 19.77
N GLY A 83 -18.72 10.48 19.24
CA GLY A 83 -19.09 9.22 18.60
C GLY A 83 -18.34 8.98 17.30
N LEU A 84 -18.23 9.99 16.43
CA LEU A 84 -17.49 9.89 15.17
C LEU A 84 -16.00 9.63 15.42
N VAL A 85 -15.41 10.38 16.35
CA VAL A 85 -14.00 10.23 16.70
C VAL A 85 -13.69 8.80 17.19
N ARG A 86 -14.55 8.21 18.04
CA ARG A 86 -14.40 6.82 18.49
C ARG A 86 -14.42 5.81 17.35
N VAL A 87 -15.38 5.98 16.41
CA VAL A 87 -15.47 5.09 15.24
C VAL A 87 -14.23 5.21 14.36
N LEU A 88 -13.78 6.42 14.08
CA LEU A 88 -12.59 6.67 13.26
C LEU A 88 -11.31 6.15 13.95
N SER A 89 -11.18 6.31 15.26
CA SER A 89 -10.06 5.75 16.04
C SER A 89 -10.04 4.23 15.96
N PHE A 90 -11.17 3.58 16.22
CA PHE A 90 -11.27 2.12 16.12
C PHE A 90 -10.94 1.63 14.71
N PHE A 91 -11.49 2.29 13.68
CA PHE A 91 -11.18 1.99 12.29
C PHE A 91 -9.68 2.12 12.00
N SER A 92 -9.04 3.20 12.45
CA SER A 92 -7.61 3.43 12.24
C SER A 92 -6.76 2.32 12.84
N TYR A 93 -7.03 1.92 14.07
CA TYR A 93 -6.31 0.82 14.71
C TYR A 93 -6.51 -0.51 13.98
N MET A 94 -7.73 -0.80 13.54
CA MET A 94 -8.01 -2.02 12.76
C MET A 94 -7.34 -1.99 11.39
N ALA A 95 -7.33 -0.85 10.72
CA ALA A 95 -6.66 -0.68 9.43
C ALA A 95 -5.15 -0.88 9.55
N ILE A 96 -4.52 -0.29 10.57
CA ILE A 96 -3.08 -0.46 10.85
C ILE A 96 -2.77 -1.93 11.15
N ALA A 97 -3.55 -2.58 12.04
CA ALA A 97 -3.34 -3.96 12.42
C ALA A 97 -3.48 -4.92 11.22
N SER A 98 -4.52 -4.74 10.40
CA SER A 98 -4.74 -5.58 9.21
C SER A 98 -3.65 -5.40 8.15
N SER A 99 -3.21 -4.16 7.91
CA SER A 99 -2.11 -3.88 7.00
C SER A 99 -0.80 -4.47 7.48
N PHE A 100 -0.51 -4.33 8.78
CA PHE A 100 0.67 -4.92 9.41
C PHE A 100 0.70 -6.44 9.24
N LEU A 101 -0.41 -7.12 9.53
CA LEU A 101 -0.52 -8.58 9.35
C LEU A 101 -0.34 -8.99 7.88
N GLY A 102 -0.98 -8.30 6.95
CA GLY A 102 -0.87 -8.62 5.53
C GLY A 102 0.55 -8.46 4.98
N VAL A 103 1.22 -7.36 5.30
CA VAL A 103 2.58 -7.09 4.84
C VAL A 103 3.59 -8.04 5.50
N THR A 104 3.47 -8.26 6.81
CA THR A 104 4.43 -9.13 7.54
C THR A 104 4.30 -10.59 7.14
N LEU A 105 3.08 -11.07 6.84
CA LEU A 105 2.90 -12.44 6.35
C LEU A 105 3.60 -12.64 4.99
N GLY A 106 3.36 -11.75 4.05
CA GLY A 106 4.01 -11.81 2.72
C GLY A 106 5.54 -11.68 2.81
N LEU A 107 6.04 -10.80 3.70
CA LEU A 107 7.47 -10.64 3.90
C LEU A 107 8.10 -11.87 4.56
N LEU A 108 7.42 -12.49 5.53
CA LEU A 108 7.88 -13.69 6.22
C LEU A 108 8.03 -14.86 5.23
N ASP A 109 7.03 -15.06 4.39
CA ASP A 109 7.08 -16.10 3.34
C ASP A 109 8.21 -15.83 2.35
N TYR A 110 8.32 -14.58 1.87
CA TYR A 110 9.38 -14.19 0.95
C TYR A 110 10.80 -14.40 1.54
N LEU A 111 11.02 -14.00 2.79
CA LEU A 111 12.32 -14.18 3.45
C LEU A 111 12.62 -15.64 3.74
N SER A 112 11.59 -16.44 4.07
CA SER A 112 11.76 -17.89 4.24
C SER A 112 12.23 -18.54 2.95
N ASP A 113 11.63 -18.20 1.82
CA ASP A 113 12.01 -18.72 0.50
C ASP A 113 13.38 -18.22 0.09
N LEU A 114 13.66 -16.92 0.28
CA LEU A 114 14.92 -16.29 -0.12
C LEU A 114 16.13 -16.90 0.59
N PHE A 115 16.01 -17.18 1.90
CA PHE A 115 17.09 -17.73 2.71
C PHE A 115 17.03 -19.26 2.86
N GLY A 116 16.04 -19.91 2.24
CA GLY A 116 15.89 -21.36 2.28
C GLY A 116 15.59 -21.88 3.69
N PHE A 117 14.85 -21.10 4.50
CA PHE A 117 14.48 -21.56 5.84
C PHE A 117 13.43 -22.66 5.73
N ASP A 118 13.66 -23.73 6.49
CA ASP A 118 12.75 -24.86 6.56
C ASP A 118 11.49 -24.53 7.39
N SER A 119 10.48 -25.40 7.32
CA SER A 119 9.23 -25.26 8.08
C SER A 119 9.36 -25.66 9.55
N SER A 120 10.56 -25.98 10.03
CA SER A 120 10.84 -26.28 11.42
C SER A 120 10.61 -25.07 12.33
N ARG A 121 10.46 -25.29 13.64
CA ARG A 121 10.34 -24.19 14.62
C ARG A 121 11.54 -23.24 14.54
N ALA A 122 12.75 -23.76 14.34
CA ALA A 122 13.95 -22.96 14.22
C ALA A 122 13.96 -22.11 12.93
N GLY A 123 13.58 -22.68 11.79
CA GLY A 123 13.46 -21.97 10.53
C GLY A 123 12.43 -20.84 10.60
N ARG A 124 11.25 -21.12 11.14
CA ARG A 124 10.20 -20.11 11.37
C ARG A 124 10.64 -18.99 12.32
N SER A 125 11.35 -19.32 13.40
CA SER A 125 11.89 -18.32 14.34
C SER A 125 12.92 -17.40 13.66
N LYS A 126 13.79 -17.94 12.81
CA LYS A 126 14.76 -17.16 12.04
C LYS A 126 14.04 -16.21 11.05
N ALA A 127 13.06 -16.72 10.30
CA ALA A 127 12.26 -15.91 9.40
C ALA A 127 11.52 -14.79 10.15
N ALA A 128 10.89 -15.10 11.28
CA ALA A 128 10.22 -14.13 12.14
C ALA A 128 11.19 -13.08 12.69
N ALA A 129 12.35 -13.50 13.21
CA ALA A 129 13.36 -12.56 13.68
C ALA A 129 13.81 -11.60 12.56
N LEU A 130 14.07 -12.10 11.36
CA LEU A 130 14.47 -11.28 10.23
C LEU A 130 13.34 -10.37 9.73
N THR A 131 12.10 -10.79 9.86
CA THR A 131 10.92 -9.99 9.49
C THR A 131 10.64 -8.86 10.48
N PHE A 132 10.77 -9.11 11.78
CA PHE A 132 10.30 -8.17 12.81
C PHE A 132 11.41 -7.35 13.47
N LEU A 133 12.63 -7.89 13.65
CA LEU A 133 13.69 -7.16 14.33
C LEU A 133 14.19 -5.91 13.60
N PRO A 134 14.43 -5.92 12.26
CA PRO A 134 14.88 -4.71 11.58
C PRO A 134 13.86 -3.56 11.61
N PRO A 135 12.56 -3.77 11.34
CA PRO A 135 11.56 -2.71 11.51
C PRO A 135 11.43 -2.23 12.94
N LEU A 136 11.49 -3.12 13.93
CA LEU A 136 11.45 -2.76 15.34
C LEU A 136 12.65 -1.87 15.72
N ALA A 137 13.84 -2.26 15.32
CA ALA A 137 15.05 -1.46 15.55
C ALA A 137 14.94 -0.08 14.86
N ALA A 138 14.43 -0.04 13.62
CA ALA A 138 14.20 1.22 12.91
C ALA A 138 13.20 2.12 13.64
N CYS A 139 12.10 1.59 14.14
CA CYS A 139 11.12 2.34 14.92
C CYS A 139 11.69 2.89 16.24
N LEU A 140 12.55 2.12 16.92
CA LEU A 140 13.17 2.56 18.17
C LEU A 140 14.23 3.64 17.94
N LEU A 141 14.99 3.53 16.85
CA LEU A 141 16.05 4.47 16.52
C LEU A 141 15.52 5.76 15.86
N PHE A 142 14.44 5.67 15.09
CA PHE A 142 13.85 6.77 14.31
C PHE A 142 12.33 6.82 14.49
N PRO A 143 11.81 7.19 15.68
CA PRO A 143 10.38 7.17 15.96
C PRO A 143 9.54 8.09 15.05
N THR A 144 10.14 9.14 14.49
CA THR A 144 9.50 10.10 13.58
C THR A 144 9.76 9.78 12.09
N GLY A 145 10.42 8.66 11.79
CA GLY A 145 10.84 8.28 10.43
C GLY A 145 9.73 7.79 9.51
N PHE A 146 8.49 7.67 9.99
CA PHE A 146 7.38 7.07 9.23
C PHE A 146 7.08 7.81 7.92
N VAL A 147 6.94 9.13 7.95
CA VAL A 147 6.62 9.94 6.75
C VAL A 147 7.75 9.86 5.72
N LEU A 148 9.00 9.90 6.19
CA LEU A 148 10.15 9.73 5.33
C LEU A 148 10.16 8.33 4.70
N ALA A 149 9.95 7.29 5.49
CA ALA A 149 9.91 5.91 5.02
C ALA A 149 8.81 5.70 3.98
N ILE A 150 7.58 6.16 4.24
CA ILE A 150 6.45 5.97 3.32
C ILE A 150 6.64 6.73 1.99
N SER A 151 7.38 7.84 2.01
CA SER A 151 7.73 8.57 0.78
C SER A 151 8.66 7.77 -0.13
N TYR A 152 9.61 7.01 0.44
CA TYR A 152 10.46 6.08 -0.33
C TYR A 152 9.70 4.82 -0.75
N VAL A 153 8.85 4.30 0.12
CA VAL A 153 7.97 3.16 -0.19
C VAL A 153 7.06 3.48 -1.37
N GLY A 154 6.51 4.69 -1.45
CA GLY A 154 5.69 5.13 -2.59
C GLY A 154 6.44 5.06 -3.92
N PHE A 155 7.73 5.41 -3.94
CA PHE A 155 8.57 5.27 -5.14
C PHE A 155 8.80 3.80 -5.51
N ALA A 156 9.26 2.99 -4.55
CA ALA A 156 9.48 1.56 -4.75
C ALA A 156 8.17 0.84 -5.13
N ALA A 157 7.06 1.20 -4.49
CA ALA A 157 5.73 0.68 -4.81
C ALA A 157 5.34 0.98 -6.26
N THR A 158 5.60 2.17 -6.78
CA THR A 158 5.30 2.49 -8.19
C THR A 158 6.06 1.58 -9.15
N VAL A 159 7.34 1.31 -8.88
CA VAL A 159 8.12 0.36 -9.69
C VAL A 159 7.50 -1.02 -9.65
N TRP A 160 7.20 -1.50 -8.45
CA TRP A 160 6.67 -2.84 -8.23
C TRP A 160 5.24 -3.03 -8.73
N THR A 161 4.38 -2.02 -8.63
CA THR A 161 2.96 -2.14 -8.97
C THR A 161 2.63 -1.76 -10.41
N ALA A 162 3.43 -0.91 -11.04
CA ALA A 162 3.16 -0.44 -12.40
C ALA A 162 4.15 -1.00 -13.42
N PHE A 163 5.46 -0.89 -13.19
CA PHE A 163 6.44 -1.28 -14.21
C PHE A 163 6.67 -2.79 -14.26
N VAL A 164 6.90 -3.43 -13.12
CA VAL A 164 7.20 -4.87 -13.08
C VAL A 164 6.06 -5.71 -13.65
N PRO A 165 4.77 -5.56 -13.27
CA PRO A 165 3.69 -6.36 -13.84
C PRO A 165 3.51 -6.13 -15.33
N THR A 166 3.68 -4.89 -15.80
CA THR A 166 3.56 -4.56 -17.22
C THR A 166 4.65 -5.25 -18.05
N LEU A 167 5.90 -5.20 -17.58
CA LEU A 167 7.04 -5.84 -18.24
C LEU A 167 6.93 -7.38 -18.20
N LEU A 168 6.51 -7.94 -17.05
CA LEU A 168 6.27 -9.37 -16.91
C LEU A 168 5.18 -9.85 -17.87
N LEU A 169 4.06 -9.14 -17.94
CA LEU A 169 2.97 -9.47 -18.85
C LEU A 169 3.43 -9.43 -20.32
N HIS A 170 4.22 -8.41 -20.69
CA HIS A 170 4.80 -8.32 -22.03
C HIS A 170 5.71 -9.52 -22.33
N ALA A 171 6.61 -9.84 -21.42
CA ALA A 171 7.53 -10.96 -21.55
C ALA A 171 6.81 -12.32 -21.62
N CYS A 172 5.79 -12.51 -20.77
CA CYS A 172 4.97 -13.72 -20.80
C CYS A 172 4.22 -13.89 -22.13
N ARG A 173 3.60 -12.81 -22.66
CA ARG A 173 2.92 -12.86 -23.94
C ARG A 173 3.86 -13.18 -25.10
N LYS A 174 5.09 -12.65 -25.06
CA LYS A 174 6.12 -12.96 -26.05
C LYS A 174 6.59 -14.41 -25.97
N LYS A 175 6.73 -14.96 -24.76
CA LYS A 175 7.28 -16.33 -24.55
C LYS A 175 6.23 -17.43 -24.75
N PHE A 176 5.00 -17.22 -24.27
CA PHE A 176 3.96 -18.26 -24.23
C PHE A 176 2.81 -18.05 -25.23
N GLY A 177 2.83 -16.93 -25.95
CA GLY A 177 1.75 -16.54 -26.87
C GLY A 177 0.55 -15.93 -26.15
N ALA A 178 -0.21 -15.13 -26.85
CA ALA A 178 -1.37 -14.40 -26.31
C ALA A 178 -2.65 -15.24 -26.17
N GLY A 179 -2.64 -16.54 -26.49
CA GLY A 179 -3.85 -17.34 -26.66
C GLY A 179 -4.18 -18.35 -25.57
N LYS A 180 -3.32 -18.55 -24.57
CA LYS A 180 -3.51 -19.61 -23.56
C LYS A 180 -3.58 -19.02 -22.16
N GLY A 181 -4.74 -19.09 -21.49
CA GLY A 181 -4.90 -18.71 -20.09
C GLY A 181 -5.91 -17.60 -19.85
N TYR A 182 -5.86 -17.02 -18.64
CA TYR A 182 -6.72 -15.91 -18.25
C TYR A 182 -6.29 -14.62 -18.93
N HIS A 183 -7.22 -13.94 -19.57
CA HIS A 183 -7.00 -12.65 -20.21
C HIS A 183 -7.79 -11.54 -19.54
N VAL A 184 -7.10 -10.44 -19.24
CA VAL A 184 -7.75 -9.19 -18.83
C VAL A 184 -8.17 -8.42 -20.06
N TYR A 185 -9.40 -7.91 -20.07
CA TYR A 185 -9.90 -7.02 -21.12
C TYR A 185 -9.03 -5.75 -21.18
N GLY A 186 -8.84 -5.22 -22.40
CA GLY A 186 -8.05 -4.01 -22.61
C GLY A 186 -6.68 -4.21 -23.28
N GLY A 187 -6.18 -5.43 -23.31
CA GLY A 187 -5.00 -5.80 -24.11
C GLY A 187 -3.78 -4.89 -23.91
N LEU A 188 -3.20 -4.42 -25.03
CA LEU A 188 -2.04 -3.52 -25.03
C LEU A 188 -2.37 -2.14 -24.45
N TRP A 189 -3.57 -1.64 -24.69
CA TRP A 189 -3.99 -0.33 -24.19
C TRP A 189 -3.94 -0.24 -22.67
N LEU A 190 -4.44 -1.26 -21.99
CA LEU A 190 -4.38 -1.30 -20.52
C LEU A 190 -2.93 -1.31 -20.02
N MET A 191 -2.05 -2.07 -20.68
CA MET A 191 -0.62 -2.09 -20.34
C MET A 191 0.03 -0.70 -20.50
N VAL A 192 -0.25 -0.01 -21.61
CA VAL A 192 0.25 1.34 -21.85
C VAL A 192 -0.26 2.31 -20.80
N TRP A 193 -1.55 2.25 -20.46
CA TRP A 193 -2.13 3.09 -19.41
C TRP A 193 -1.49 2.87 -18.04
N VAL A 194 -1.29 1.62 -17.63
CA VAL A 194 -0.63 1.29 -16.36
C VAL A 194 0.82 1.78 -16.36
N PHE A 195 1.53 1.60 -17.46
CA PHE A 195 2.90 2.08 -17.59
C PHE A 195 2.98 3.62 -17.52
N LEU A 196 2.12 4.32 -18.26
CA LEU A 196 2.04 5.79 -18.24
C LEU A 196 1.64 6.31 -16.86
N PHE A 197 0.74 5.65 -16.17
CA PHE A 197 0.41 5.96 -14.78
C PHE A 197 1.63 5.84 -13.87
N GLY A 198 2.45 4.80 -14.04
CA GLY A 198 3.71 4.63 -13.33
C GLY A 198 4.68 5.78 -13.60
N VAL A 199 4.88 6.15 -14.87
CA VAL A 199 5.72 7.30 -15.27
C VAL A 199 5.22 8.60 -14.65
N LEU A 200 3.92 8.84 -14.71
CA LEU A 200 3.31 10.04 -14.14
C LEU A 200 3.49 10.12 -12.62
N ASN A 201 3.38 8.99 -11.91
CA ASN A 201 3.65 8.93 -10.47
C ASN A 201 5.12 9.24 -10.15
N VAL A 202 6.06 8.67 -10.89
CA VAL A 202 7.50 8.94 -10.70
C VAL A 202 7.81 10.41 -10.96
N LEU A 203 7.30 10.97 -12.05
CA LEU A 203 7.47 12.40 -12.37
C LEU A 203 6.87 13.29 -11.28
N ALA A 204 5.66 13.01 -10.82
CA ALA A 204 5.01 13.76 -9.74
C ALA A 204 5.84 13.72 -8.45
N GLN A 205 6.46 12.57 -8.16
CA GLN A 205 7.32 12.40 -6.99
C GLN A 205 8.63 13.21 -7.10
N ILE A 206 9.27 13.18 -8.26
CA ILE A 206 10.48 13.97 -8.53
C ILE A 206 10.17 15.46 -8.45
N LEU A 207 9.11 15.93 -9.09
CA LEU A 207 8.69 17.32 -9.08
C LEU A 207 8.28 17.82 -7.69
N SER A 208 7.63 16.95 -6.91
CA SER A 208 7.29 17.26 -5.51
C SER A 208 8.54 17.41 -4.63
N ARG A 209 9.58 16.59 -4.84
CA ARG A 209 10.86 16.71 -4.11
C ARG A 209 11.70 17.91 -4.55
N ALA A 210 11.54 18.32 -5.79
CA ALA A 210 12.19 19.51 -6.34
C ALA A 210 11.47 20.82 -5.96
N ASP A 211 10.45 20.76 -5.10
CA ASP A 211 9.60 21.90 -4.69
C ASP A 211 8.93 22.65 -5.87
N VAL A 212 8.80 21.99 -7.03
CA VAL A 212 8.17 22.58 -8.23
C VAL A 212 6.64 22.51 -8.13
N LEU A 213 6.12 21.47 -7.45
CA LEU A 213 4.68 21.34 -7.26
C LEU A 213 4.19 22.13 -6.05
N PRO A 214 3.04 22.83 -6.15
CA PRO A 214 2.47 23.52 -5.01
C PRO A 214 2.04 22.50 -3.96
N VAL A 215 2.73 22.51 -2.82
CA VAL A 215 2.40 21.70 -1.65
C VAL A 215 1.77 22.61 -0.61
N PHE A 216 0.64 22.19 -0.04
CA PHE A 216 0.02 22.88 1.08
C PHE A 216 0.92 22.69 2.32
N ARG A 217 1.38 23.82 2.90
CA ARG A 217 2.30 23.83 4.05
C ARG A 217 1.67 24.32 5.36
N GLY A 218 0.32 24.45 5.40
CA GLY A 218 -0.40 24.96 6.55
C GLY A 218 -0.69 26.44 6.45
#